data_9df9b68d16fd4b898fe80f8279dafa46
#
_entry.id   9df9b68d16fd4b898fe80f8279dafa46
#
_cell.length_a   1.000
_cell.length_b   1.000
_cell.length_c   1.000
_cell.angle_alpha   90.00
_cell.angle_beta   90.00
_cell.angle_gamma   90.00
#
_symmetry.space_group_name_H-M   'P 1'
#
loop_
_entity.id
_entity.type
_entity.pdbx_description
1 polymer ?
#
loop_
_entity_poly.entity_id
_entity_poly.type
_entity_poly.pdbx_seq_one_letter_code
_entity_poly.pdbx_strand_id
1 'polypeptide(L)'
;TKKIEMQINLNLLELADYETAQDITEEIFNQNPNVKFPINLEHIASQVGISDIQYLPLEGIEGALIANDVKSEGIIAISENIIPTKRRFTLAHELGHFLIPRHGHRMQCTVKDMAKRDAHNEYVDMEAEANLFASLLLMPPKLINERQLISASSNIQNIVDLKSTFDVSLQACANNYINLHQDHLAVVYTYNRTILYGLNCDSNPFWLVANKSSSVPADSQLAKINLNSSEKFHSNEVRLSTWFSVKQESCIGKTILEETFVQENGYATTLLKVMDLKNT
;
A
#
# COMPACT_ATOMS: atom_id res chain seq x y z
N THR A 1 -5.48 -33.76 8.09
CA THR A 1 -4.83 -32.99 9.16
C THR A 1 -5.11 -31.52 8.87
N LYS A 2 -6.07 -30.89 9.59
CA LYS A 2 -6.26 -29.43 9.56
C LYS A 2 -4.95 -28.82 10.04
N LYS A 3 -4.24 -28.08 9.16
CA LYS A 3 -3.19 -27.16 9.58
C LYS A 3 -3.81 -26.20 10.58
N ILE A 4 -3.34 -26.22 11.83
CA ILE A 4 -3.65 -25.18 12.80
C ILE A 4 -2.94 -23.93 12.25
N GLU A 5 -3.69 -23.08 11.55
CA GLU A 5 -3.23 -21.74 11.23
C GLU A 5 -3.09 -21.01 12.57
N MET A 6 -1.90 -20.48 12.84
CA MET A 6 -1.70 -19.62 14.01
C MET A 6 -2.51 -18.36 13.77
N GLN A 7 -3.69 -18.32 14.36
CA GLN A 7 -4.62 -17.19 14.30
C GLN A 7 -4.11 -16.09 15.22
N ILE A 8 -4.36 -14.84 14.84
CA ILE A 8 -4.14 -13.69 15.71
C ILE A 8 -5.06 -13.82 16.92
N ASN A 9 -4.51 -13.66 18.13
CA ASN A 9 -5.27 -13.57 19.37
C ASN A 9 -5.02 -12.21 20.02
N LEU A 10 -6.08 -11.50 20.40
CA LEU A 10 -6.02 -10.15 20.93
C LEU A 10 -6.40 -10.09 22.40
N ASN A 11 -5.54 -9.47 23.21
CA ASN A 11 -5.89 -8.99 24.53
C ASN A 11 -6.47 -7.56 24.38
N LEU A 12 -7.79 -7.47 24.41
CA LEU A 12 -8.49 -6.19 24.17
C LEU A 12 -8.25 -5.17 25.29
N LEU A 13 -7.95 -5.62 26.53
CA LEU A 13 -7.64 -4.70 27.63
C LEU A 13 -6.32 -3.97 27.38
N GLU A 14 -5.30 -4.68 26.94
CA GLU A 14 -4.01 -4.06 26.56
C GLU A 14 -4.16 -3.20 25.31
N LEU A 15 -4.96 -3.64 24.33
CA LEU A 15 -5.18 -2.89 23.10
C LEU A 15 -5.91 -1.55 23.35
N ALA A 16 -6.76 -1.48 24.37
CA ALA A 16 -7.52 -0.29 24.73
C ALA A 16 -6.67 0.87 25.28
N ASP A 17 -5.40 0.62 25.63
CA ASP A 17 -4.47 1.65 26.11
C ASP A 17 -3.88 2.50 24.96
N TYR A 18 -4.16 2.13 23.69
CA TYR A 18 -3.61 2.78 22.49
C TYR A 18 -4.68 3.55 21.73
N GLU A 19 -4.28 4.69 21.16
CA GLU A 19 -5.21 5.62 20.51
C GLU A 19 -4.92 5.88 19.03
N THR A 20 -3.68 5.62 18.56
CA THR A 20 -3.27 5.90 17.18
C THR A 20 -3.25 4.63 16.33
N ALA A 21 -3.44 4.82 15.01
CA ALA A 21 -3.32 3.73 14.04
C ALA A 21 -2.02 2.94 14.19
N GLN A 22 -0.92 3.66 14.46
CA GLN A 22 0.40 3.09 14.57
C GLN A 22 0.55 2.24 15.83
N ASP A 23 0.21 2.79 16.99
CA ASP A 23 0.36 2.09 18.27
C ASP A 23 -0.56 0.87 18.34
N ILE A 24 -1.82 1.00 17.87
CA ILE A 24 -2.78 -0.11 17.85
C ILE A 24 -2.28 -1.25 16.95
N THR A 25 -1.78 -0.94 15.74
CA THR A 25 -1.27 -1.99 14.84
C THR A 25 0.02 -2.62 15.36
N GLU A 26 0.91 -1.85 15.95
CA GLU A 26 2.12 -2.38 16.59
C GLU A 26 1.77 -3.33 17.74
N GLU A 27 0.79 -2.98 18.56
CA GLU A 27 0.34 -3.83 19.68
C GLU A 27 -0.31 -5.12 19.18
N ILE A 28 -1.15 -5.09 18.15
CA ILE A 28 -1.69 -6.30 17.52
C ILE A 28 -0.57 -7.29 17.16
N PHE A 29 0.54 -6.80 16.61
CA PHE A 29 1.66 -7.64 16.20
C PHE A 29 2.61 -7.99 17.37
N ASN A 30 2.75 -7.14 18.39
CA ASN A 30 3.50 -7.47 19.60
C ASN A 30 2.87 -8.65 20.35
N GLN A 31 1.53 -8.69 20.42
CA GLN A 31 0.78 -9.82 20.94
C GLN A 31 0.90 -11.07 20.07
N ASN A 32 1.24 -10.93 18.78
CA ASN A 32 1.28 -12.01 17.79
C ASN A 32 2.59 -12.05 16.98
N PRO A 33 3.78 -12.19 17.59
CA PRO A 33 5.06 -12.06 16.91
C PRO A 33 5.33 -13.13 15.84
N ASN A 34 4.61 -14.25 15.91
CA ASN A 34 4.75 -15.38 14.98
C ASN A 34 3.59 -15.48 13.96
N VAL A 35 2.80 -14.42 13.80
CA VAL A 35 1.69 -14.39 12.86
C VAL A 35 2.14 -14.75 11.43
N LYS A 36 1.28 -15.47 10.69
CA LYS A 36 1.49 -15.78 9.27
C LYS A 36 0.71 -14.83 8.40
N PHE A 37 1.27 -14.53 7.23
CA PHE A 37 0.61 -13.73 6.22
C PHE A 37 0.05 -14.63 5.10
N PRO A 38 -1.03 -14.20 4.42
CA PRO A 38 -1.85 -13.02 4.75
C PRO A 38 -2.63 -13.23 6.06
N ILE A 39 -2.81 -12.16 6.84
CA ILE A 39 -3.58 -12.22 8.09
C ILE A 39 -5.09 -12.44 7.80
N ASN A 40 -5.77 -13.09 8.73
CA ASN A 40 -7.23 -13.27 8.68
C ASN A 40 -7.94 -12.07 9.33
N LEU A 41 -8.43 -11.15 8.52
CA LEU A 41 -9.10 -9.93 8.98
C LEU A 41 -10.46 -10.21 9.61
N GLU A 42 -11.20 -11.18 9.09
CA GLU A 42 -12.49 -11.59 9.62
C GLU A 42 -12.35 -12.14 11.04
N HIS A 43 -11.23 -12.85 11.30
CA HIS A 43 -10.95 -13.33 12.64
C HIS A 43 -10.60 -12.17 13.60
N ILE A 44 -9.80 -11.19 13.17
CA ILE A 44 -9.54 -9.97 13.95
C ILE A 44 -10.87 -9.26 14.25
N ALA A 45 -11.69 -9.04 13.23
CA ALA A 45 -12.99 -8.39 13.33
C ALA A 45 -13.87 -9.06 14.41
N SER A 46 -13.96 -10.39 14.40
CA SER A 46 -14.76 -11.13 15.35
C SER A 46 -14.27 -10.99 16.81
N GLN A 47 -12.95 -10.85 17.02
CA GLN A 47 -12.39 -10.67 18.35
C GLN A 47 -12.63 -9.29 18.94
N VAL A 48 -12.66 -8.27 18.09
CA VAL A 48 -12.81 -6.87 18.54
C VAL A 48 -14.28 -6.45 18.72
N GLY A 49 -15.25 -7.29 18.34
CA GLY A 49 -16.67 -7.02 18.54
C GLY A 49 -17.44 -6.70 17.24
N ILE A 50 -16.85 -6.95 16.07
CA ILE A 50 -17.62 -6.94 14.82
C ILE A 50 -18.44 -8.21 14.75
N SER A 51 -19.76 -8.06 14.85
CA SER A 51 -20.73 -9.17 14.91
C SER A 51 -21.07 -9.71 13.51
N ASP A 52 -20.95 -8.90 12.48
CA ASP A 52 -21.23 -9.31 11.09
C ASP A 52 -20.42 -8.52 10.07
N ILE A 53 -20.06 -9.18 8.96
CA ILE A 53 -19.42 -8.57 7.80
C ILE A 53 -20.27 -8.92 6.57
N GLN A 54 -20.90 -7.91 5.98
CA GLN A 54 -21.82 -8.07 4.86
C GLN A 54 -21.19 -7.61 3.55
N TYR A 55 -21.30 -8.42 2.52
CA TYR A 55 -20.95 -8.05 1.15
C TYR A 55 -22.22 -7.67 0.40
N LEU A 56 -22.34 -6.40 0.02
CA LEU A 56 -23.56 -5.82 -0.52
C LEU A 56 -23.29 -5.05 -1.82
N PRO A 57 -24.28 -4.91 -2.72
CA PRO A 57 -24.15 -4.12 -3.94
C PRO A 57 -24.26 -2.62 -3.60
N LEU A 58 -23.27 -2.08 -2.90
CA LEU A 58 -23.23 -0.66 -2.51
C LEU A 58 -22.93 0.23 -3.72
N GLU A 59 -23.72 1.28 -3.91
CA GLU A 59 -23.52 2.27 -4.97
C GLU A 59 -22.76 3.50 -4.43
N GLY A 60 -21.60 3.80 -5.04
CA GLY A 60 -20.79 4.98 -4.69
C GLY A 60 -20.04 4.89 -3.35
N ILE A 61 -20.24 3.80 -2.58
CA ILE A 61 -19.62 3.54 -1.29
C ILE A 61 -18.82 2.23 -1.41
N GLU A 62 -17.60 2.20 -0.86
CA GLU A 62 -16.75 0.99 -0.86
C GLU A 62 -16.88 0.19 0.43
N GLY A 63 -17.06 0.88 1.55
CA GLY A 63 -17.28 0.31 2.87
C GLY A 63 -18.14 1.19 3.74
N ALA A 64 -18.69 0.62 4.79
CA ALA A 64 -19.42 1.33 5.83
C ALA A 64 -19.33 0.58 7.17
N LEU A 65 -19.11 1.33 8.23
CA LEU A 65 -19.15 0.86 9.61
C LEU A 65 -20.37 1.43 10.32
N ILE A 66 -21.08 0.57 11.04
CA ILE A 66 -22.11 0.96 12.02
C ILE A 66 -21.77 0.25 13.33
N ALA A 67 -21.53 1.03 14.37
CA ALA A 67 -21.23 0.52 15.71
C ALA A 67 -22.13 1.18 16.76
N ASN A 68 -22.17 0.60 17.95
CA ASN A 68 -22.79 1.28 19.09
C ASN A 68 -21.89 2.42 19.59
N ASP A 69 -22.42 3.30 20.45
CA ASP A 69 -21.74 4.53 20.87
C ASP A 69 -20.40 4.30 21.58
N VAL A 70 -20.23 3.15 22.20
CA VAL A 70 -18.98 2.76 22.91
C VAL A 70 -18.10 1.84 22.08
N LYS A 71 -18.46 1.57 20.84
CA LYS A 71 -17.75 0.70 19.89
C LYS A 71 -17.37 -0.68 20.45
N SER A 72 -18.24 -1.25 21.30
CA SER A 72 -18.11 -2.63 21.80
C SER A 72 -18.74 -3.67 20.87
N GLU A 73 -19.60 -3.22 19.93
CA GLU A 73 -20.22 -4.06 18.91
C GLU A 73 -20.45 -3.24 17.63
N GLY A 74 -20.22 -3.86 16.47
CA GLY A 74 -20.41 -3.22 15.19
C GLY A 74 -20.67 -4.20 14.05
N ILE A 75 -21.11 -3.65 12.92
CA ILE A 75 -21.30 -4.36 11.66
C ILE A 75 -20.55 -3.59 10.56
N ILE A 76 -19.85 -4.31 9.70
CA ILE A 76 -19.14 -3.75 8.55
C ILE A 76 -19.84 -4.22 7.28
N ALA A 77 -20.17 -3.28 6.39
CA ALA A 77 -20.63 -3.56 5.03
C ALA A 77 -19.53 -3.23 4.02
N ILE A 78 -19.30 -4.11 3.05
CA ILE A 78 -18.28 -3.95 2.01
C ILE A 78 -18.94 -4.11 0.64
N SER A 79 -18.58 -3.26 -0.31
CA SER A 79 -19.10 -3.36 -1.68
C SER A 79 -18.64 -4.67 -2.36
N GLU A 80 -19.59 -5.45 -2.88
CA GLU A 80 -19.29 -6.62 -3.70
C GLU A 80 -18.76 -6.28 -5.10
N ASN A 81 -18.89 -5.02 -5.53
CA ASN A 81 -18.49 -4.55 -6.85
C ASN A 81 -17.00 -4.19 -6.96
N ILE A 82 -16.22 -4.36 -5.88
CA ILE A 82 -14.78 -4.10 -5.85
C ILE A 82 -13.97 -5.40 -5.85
N ILE A 83 -12.73 -5.33 -6.37
CA ILE A 83 -11.84 -6.50 -6.48
C ILE A 83 -11.43 -7.05 -5.10
N PRO A 84 -11.08 -8.34 -4.97
CA PRO A 84 -10.78 -8.97 -3.67
C PRO A 84 -9.73 -8.25 -2.83
N THR A 85 -8.60 -7.85 -3.41
CA THR A 85 -7.54 -7.12 -2.68
C THR A 85 -8.02 -5.76 -2.16
N LYS A 86 -8.94 -5.12 -2.88
CA LYS A 86 -9.57 -3.87 -2.43
C LYS A 86 -10.57 -4.13 -1.31
N ARG A 87 -11.34 -5.23 -1.35
CA ARG A 87 -12.23 -5.64 -0.24
C ARG A 87 -11.43 -5.85 1.05
N ARG A 88 -10.26 -6.48 0.97
CA ARG A 88 -9.38 -6.65 2.12
C ARG A 88 -8.92 -5.31 2.70
N PHE A 89 -8.50 -4.38 1.82
CA PHE A 89 -8.12 -3.04 2.25
C PHE A 89 -9.30 -2.31 2.91
N THR A 90 -10.48 -2.35 2.31
CA THR A 90 -11.69 -1.75 2.85
C THR A 90 -12.06 -2.34 4.22
N LEU A 91 -11.99 -3.67 4.38
CA LEU A 91 -12.24 -4.30 5.68
C LEU A 91 -11.25 -3.83 6.75
N ALA A 92 -9.96 -3.78 6.42
CA ALA A 92 -8.94 -3.27 7.33
C ALA A 92 -9.13 -1.78 7.66
N HIS A 93 -9.61 -0.98 6.71
CA HIS A 93 -9.92 0.44 6.88
C HIS A 93 -11.11 0.64 7.85
N GLU A 94 -12.20 -0.10 7.65
CA GLU A 94 -13.36 -0.05 8.56
C GLU A 94 -13.00 -0.56 9.98
N LEU A 95 -12.11 -1.55 10.09
CA LEU A 95 -11.54 -1.96 11.36
C LEU A 95 -10.73 -0.83 12.01
N GLY A 96 -10.03 -0.02 11.23
CA GLY A 96 -9.35 1.18 11.71
C GLY A 96 -10.34 2.17 12.33
N HIS A 97 -11.45 2.47 11.65
CA HIS A 97 -12.51 3.31 12.21
C HIS A 97 -13.13 2.73 13.47
N PHE A 98 -13.25 1.41 13.56
CA PHE A 98 -13.78 0.77 14.75
C PHE A 98 -12.82 0.83 15.94
N LEU A 99 -11.54 0.57 15.72
CA LEU A 99 -10.53 0.44 16.78
C LEU A 99 -9.94 1.77 17.26
N ILE A 100 -9.85 2.78 16.39
CA ILE A 100 -9.32 4.09 16.77
C ILE A 100 -10.39 4.85 17.57
N PRO A 101 -10.14 5.18 18.86
CA PRO A 101 -11.19 5.68 19.77
C PRO A 101 -11.85 6.97 19.30
N ARG A 102 -11.08 7.90 18.73
CA ARG A 102 -11.57 9.23 18.30
C ARG A 102 -12.44 9.21 17.03
N HIS A 103 -12.46 8.09 16.27
CA HIS A 103 -13.31 7.98 15.09
C HIS A 103 -14.77 7.78 15.47
N GLY A 104 -15.68 8.31 14.64
CA GLY A 104 -17.13 8.18 14.85
C GLY A 104 -17.60 6.72 14.80
N HIS A 105 -18.76 6.46 15.41
CA HIS A 105 -19.39 5.13 15.43
C HIS A 105 -20.23 4.82 14.18
N ARG A 106 -20.38 5.79 13.27
CA ARG A 106 -21.03 5.61 11.95
C ARG A 106 -20.18 6.26 10.89
N MET A 107 -19.60 5.45 10.03
CA MET A 107 -18.74 5.90 8.93
C MET A 107 -19.26 5.33 7.62
N GLN A 108 -19.19 6.14 6.55
CA GLN A 108 -19.48 5.73 5.19
C GLN A 108 -18.34 6.22 4.31
N CYS A 109 -17.56 5.30 3.78
CA CYS A 109 -16.33 5.62 3.04
C CYS A 109 -16.59 5.56 1.54
N THR A 110 -16.46 6.69 0.87
CA THR A 110 -16.55 6.77 -0.60
C THR A 110 -15.17 6.73 -1.25
N VAL A 111 -15.13 6.40 -2.56
CA VAL A 111 -13.88 6.45 -3.37
C VAL A 111 -13.21 7.83 -3.30
N LYS A 112 -13.99 8.90 -3.14
CA LYS A 112 -13.48 10.28 -3.07
C LYS A 112 -12.85 10.60 -1.72
N ASP A 113 -13.35 10.01 -0.65
CA ASP A 113 -12.86 10.27 0.72
C ASP A 113 -11.50 9.60 0.93
N MET A 114 -11.28 8.42 0.35
CA MET A 114 -9.99 7.74 0.36
C MET A 114 -8.89 8.47 -0.43
N ALA A 115 -9.23 9.43 -1.30
CA ALA A 115 -8.30 10.12 -2.20
C ALA A 115 -7.97 11.57 -1.81
N LYS A 116 -8.70 12.19 -0.86
CA LYS A 116 -8.54 13.62 -0.53
C LYS A 116 -7.54 13.84 0.60
N ARG A 117 -6.57 14.71 0.33
CA ARG A 117 -5.67 15.35 1.31
C ARG A 117 -5.92 16.85 1.28
N ASP A 118 -7.08 17.32 1.73
CA ASP A 118 -7.33 18.75 1.90
C ASP A 118 -7.21 19.12 3.38
N ALA A 119 -6.41 20.17 3.66
CA ALA A 119 -6.05 20.60 4.98
C ALA A 119 -7.27 21.07 5.82
N HIS A 120 -7.29 20.64 7.10
CA HIS A 120 -8.15 21.12 8.18
C HIS A 120 -9.62 20.66 8.21
N ASN A 121 -9.91 19.43 7.81
CA ASN A 121 -11.20 18.82 8.12
C ASN A 121 -10.95 17.56 8.97
N GLU A 122 -11.46 17.52 10.19
CA GLU A 122 -11.35 16.38 11.13
C GLU A 122 -11.77 15.04 10.49
N TYR A 123 -12.74 15.07 9.60
CA TYR A 123 -13.15 13.89 8.83
C TYR A 123 -12.04 13.41 7.87
N VAL A 124 -11.33 14.31 7.19
CA VAL A 124 -10.22 13.97 6.29
C VAL A 124 -9.05 13.36 7.07
N ASP A 125 -8.81 13.86 8.29
CA ASP A 125 -7.76 13.32 9.16
C ASP A 125 -8.11 11.91 9.64
N MET A 126 -9.38 11.63 9.98
CA MET A 126 -9.85 10.29 10.35
C MET A 126 -9.73 9.29 9.19
N GLU A 127 -10.10 9.70 7.97
CA GLU A 127 -9.95 8.86 6.76
C GLU A 127 -8.48 8.55 6.46
N ALA A 128 -7.60 9.56 6.59
CA ALA A 128 -6.15 9.36 6.41
C ALA A 128 -5.58 8.40 7.46
N GLU A 129 -6.04 8.48 8.69
CA GLU A 129 -5.61 7.59 9.77
C GLU A 129 -6.15 6.17 9.60
N ALA A 130 -7.40 5.99 9.17
CA ALA A 130 -7.94 4.68 8.85
C ALA A 130 -7.21 4.02 7.66
N ASN A 131 -6.81 4.81 6.64
CA ASN A 131 -5.96 4.35 5.55
C ASN A 131 -4.57 3.92 6.05
N LEU A 132 -3.99 4.69 6.97
CA LEU A 132 -2.71 4.34 7.61
C LEU A 132 -2.84 3.04 8.40
N PHE A 133 -3.89 2.91 9.22
CA PHE A 133 -4.18 1.69 9.96
C PHE A 133 -4.26 0.47 9.04
N ALA A 134 -5.06 0.55 7.97
CA ALA A 134 -5.20 -0.52 6.99
C ALA A 134 -3.85 -0.90 6.35
N SER A 135 -3.04 0.09 5.99
CA SER A 135 -1.72 -0.12 5.41
C SER A 135 -0.77 -0.84 6.37
N LEU A 136 -0.69 -0.38 7.63
CA LEU A 136 0.16 -0.96 8.67
C LEU A 136 -0.31 -2.36 9.09
N LEU A 137 -1.62 -2.58 9.15
CA LEU A 137 -2.18 -3.88 9.48
C LEU A 137 -1.93 -4.92 8.38
N LEU A 138 -2.08 -4.54 7.12
CA LEU A 138 -1.91 -5.45 5.99
C LEU A 138 -0.44 -5.69 5.65
N MET A 139 0.43 -4.69 5.83
CA MET A 139 1.86 -4.76 5.52
C MET A 139 2.68 -4.12 6.65
N PRO A 140 2.86 -4.80 7.79
CA PRO A 140 3.53 -4.25 8.97
C PRO A 140 5.04 -4.05 8.72
N PRO A 141 5.54 -2.80 8.69
CA PRO A 141 6.94 -2.48 8.39
C PRO A 141 7.92 -3.17 9.32
N LYS A 142 7.61 -3.20 10.62
CA LYS A 142 8.45 -3.83 11.65
C LYS A 142 8.68 -5.31 11.35
N LEU A 143 7.62 -6.09 11.11
CA LEU A 143 7.74 -7.53 10.82
C LEU A 143 8.36 -7.81 9.45
N ILE A 144 8.12 -6.94 8.47
CA ILE A 144 8.76 -7.03 7.16
C ILE A 144 10.29 -6.92 7.31
N ASN A 145 10.77 -5.97 8.10
CA ASN A 145 12.19 -5.76 8.36
C ASN A 145 12.80 -6.86 9.25
N GLU A 146 12.15 -7.17 10.39
CA GLU A 146 12.63 -8.20 11.32
C GLU A 146 12.74 -9.59 10.70
N ARG A 147 11.81 -9.93 9.79
CA ARG A 147 11.82 -11.20 9.07
C ARG A 147 12.61 -11.17 7.76
N GLN A 148 13.28 -10.06 7.47
CA GLN A 148 14.09 -9.87 6.26
C GLN A 148 13.35 -10.22 4.97
N LEU A 149 12.06 -9.83 4.88
CA LEU A 149 11.23 -10.11 3.72
C LEU A 149 11.59 -9.24 2.51
N ILE A 150 12.33 -8.14 2.73
CA ILE A 150 12.87 -7.26 1.69
C ILE A 150 14.31 -7.69 1.42
N SER A 151 14.64 -7.93 0.15
CA SER A 151 16.01 -8.23 -0.28
C SER A 151 16.94 -7.03 -0.06
N ALA A 152 18.22 -7.28 0.17
CA ALA A 152 19.24 -6.23 0.37
C ALA A 152 19.35 -5.26 -0.83
N SER A 153 18.99 -5.72 -2.04
CA SER A 153 18.89 -4.90 -3.24
C SER A 153 17.44 -4.79 -3.65
N SER A 154 16.93 -3.56 -3.79
CA SER A 154 15.57 -3.33 -4.26
C SER A 154 15.38 -3.82 -5.69
N ASN A 155 14.25 -4.47 -5.95
CA ASN A 155 13.85 -4.91 -7.29
C ASN A 155 12.34 -5.09 -7.40
N ILE A 156 11.85 -5.04 -8.62
CA ILE A 156 10.40 -5.15 -8.91
C ILE A 156 9.84 -6.55 -8.61
N GLN A 157 10.65 -7.61 -8.75
CA GLN A 157 10.24 -8.98 -8.42
C GLN A 157 9.90 -9.12 -6.94
N ASN A 158 10.71 -8.50 -6.06
CA ASN A 158 10.46 -8.52 -4.63
C ASN A 158 9.10 -7.86 -4.27
N ILE A 159 8.71 -6.78 -4.98
CA ILE A 159 7.38 -6.18 -4.83
C ILE A 159 6.27 -7.17 -5.22
N VAL A 160 6.44 -7.91 -6.31
CA VAL A 160 5.47 -8.91 -6.76
C VAL A 160 5.35 -10.08 -5.78
N ASP A 161 6.46 -10.50 -5.19
CA ASP A 161 6.49 -11.58 -4.20
C ASP A 161 5.82 -11.15 -2.87
N LEU A 162 6.14 -9.93 -2.40
CA LEU A 162 5.52 -9.35 -1.20
C LEU A 162 4.02 -9.14 -1.37
N LYS A 163 3.59 -8.62 -2.54
CA LYS A 163 2.16 -8.52 -2.87
C LYS A 163 1.43 -9.85 -2.67
N SER A 164 2.04 -10.94 -3.10
CA SER A 164 1.46 -12.28 -2.98
C SER A 164 1.49 -12.80 -1.54
N THR A 165 2.55 -12.49 -0.79
CA THR A 165 2.71 -12.85 0.62
C THR A 165 1.64 -12.19 1.49
N PHE A 166 1.37 -10.91 1.26
CA PHE A 166 0.44 -10.12 2.08
C PHE A 166 -1.00 -10.06 1.53
N ASP A 167 -1.22 -10.59 0.32
CA ASP A 167 -2.50 -10.53 -0.40
C ASP A 167 -3.03 -9.10 -0.52
N VAL A 168 -2.19 -8.22 -1.03
CA VAL A 168 -2.50 -6.81 -1.28
C VAL A 168 -2.41 -6.49 -2.78
N SER A 169 -2.91 -5.32 -3.20
CA SER A 169 -2.71 -4.87 -4.58
C SER A 169 -1.23 -4.58 -4.85
N LEU A 170 -0.79 -4.78 -6.10
CA LEU A 170 0.58 -4.44 -6.50
C LEU A 170 0.91 -2.98 -6.23
N GLN A 171 -0.05 -2.10 -6.45
CA GLN A 171 0.05 -0.67 -6.20
C GLN A 171 0.25 -0.35 -4.71
N ALA A 172 -0.56 -0.93 -3.82
CA ALA A 172 -0.41 -0.75 -2.38
C ALA A 172 0.95 -1.30 -1.89
N CYS A 173 1.35 -2.47 -2.39
CA CYS A 173 2.64 -3.06 -2.07
C CYS A 173 3.81 -2.17 -2.52
N ALA A 174 3.81 -1.70 -3.77
CA ALA A 174 4.89 -0.87 -4.30
C ALA A 174 4.98 0.50 -3.59
N ASN A 175 3.84 1.12 -3.24
CA ASN A 175 3.79 2.37 -2.50
C ASN A 175 4.43 2.24 -1.10
N ASN A 176 4.19 1.12 -0.41
CA ASN A 176 4.84 0.85 0.89
C ASN A 176 6.33 0.51 0.69
N TYR A 177 6.65 -0.32 -0.30
CA TYR A 177 7.99 -0.82 -0.54
C TYR A 177 9.03 0.28 -0.75
N ILE A 178 8.70 1.33 -1.52
CA ILE A 178 9.64 2.41 -1.82
C ILE A 178 10.09 3.19 -0.56
N ASN A 179 9.28 3.23 0.49
CA ASN A 179 9.61 3.88 1.76
C ASN A 179 10.20 2.91 2.80
N LEU A 180 10.04 1.59 2.61
CA LEU A 180 10.63 0.58 3.48
C LEU A 180 12.08 0.26 3.13
N HIS A 181 12.49 0.51 1.89
CA HIS A 181 13.84 0.24 1.43
C HIS A 181 14.78 1.43 1.66
N GLN A 182 16.08 1.15 1.86
CA GLN A 182 17.10 2.19 2.05
C GLN A 182 17.56 2.87 0.74
N ASP A 183 17.28 2.23 -0.41
CA ASP A 183 17.59 2.81 -1.73
C ASP A 183 16.68 4.01 -2.03
N HIS A 184 17.17 4.94 -2.84
CA HIS A 184 16.38 6.04 -3.36
C HIS A 184 15.50 5.56 -4.52
N LEU A 185 14.24 5.29 -4.21
CA LEU A 185 13.30 4.64 -5.10
C LEU A 185 12.19 5.60 -5.54
N ALA A 186 11.66 5.35 -6.74
CA ALA A 186 10.37 5.87 -7.17
C ALA A 186 9.59 4.78 -7.90
N VAL A 187 8.28 4.92 -7.96
CA VAL A 187 7.41 4.01 -8.72
C VAL A 187 6.50 4.80 -9.65
N VAL A 188 6.33 4.30 -10.87
CA VAL A 188 5.46 4.90 -11.90
C VAL A 188 4.44 3.87 -12.36
N TYR A 189 3.18 4.26 -12.40
CA TYR A 189 2.08 3.43 -12.88
C TYR A 189 1.59 3.94 -14.21
N THR A 190 1.43 3.03 -15.16
CA THR A 190 1.04 3.39 -16.52
C THR A 190 -0.07 2.49 -17.06
N TYR A 191 -0.82 3.02 -18.00
CA TYR A 191 -1.76 2.29 -18.83
C TYR A 191 -1.50 2.60 -20.30
N ASN A 192 -1.21 1.58 -21.10
CA ASN A 192 -0.85 1.72 -22.50
C ASN A 192 0.20 2.82 -22.74
N ARG A 193 1.27 2.85 -21.94
CA ARG A 193 2.35 3.86 -21.94
C ARG A 193 1.91 5.28 -21.59
N THR A 194 0.69 5.47 -21.09
CA THR A 194 0.25 6.74 -20.53
C THR A 194 0.45 6.71 -19.02
N ILE A 195 1.10 7.72 -18.47
CA ILE A 195 1.35 7.84 -17.05
C ILE A 195 0.02 8.10 -16.31
N LEU A 196 -0.33 7.23 -15.38
CA LEU A 196 -1.45 7.43 -14.49
C LEU A 196 -1.05 8.31 -13.30
N TYR A 197 0.05 7.99 -12.66
CA TYR A 197 0.74 8.78 -11.64
C TYR A 197 2.08 8.14 -11.29
N GLY A 198 2.91 8.86 -10.53
CA GLY A 198 4.14 8.36 -9.94
C GLY A 198 4.29 8.80 -8.50
N LEU A 199 5.00 8.01 -7.71
CA LEU A 199 5.36 8.31 -6.32
C LEU A 199 6.87 8.21 -6.15
N ASN A 200 7.39 9.10 -5.33
CA ASN A 200 8.78 9.15 -4.94
C ASN A 200 8.90 8.71 -3.47
N CYS A 201 9.96 8.00 -3.09
CA CYS A 201 10.21 7.79 -1.67
C CYS A 201 10.63 9.12 -1.01
N ASP A 202 10.37 9.25 0.28
CA ASP A 202 10.64 10.49 1.03
C ASP A 202 12.13 10.87 1.04
N SER A 203 13.02 9.88 0.95
CA SER A 203 14.47 10.07 0.95
C SER A 203 15.08 10.37 -0.43
N ASN A 204 14.30 10.33 -1.51
CA ASN A 204 14.83 10.54 -2.87
C ASN A 204 15.13 12.03 -3.11
N PRO A 205 16.39 12.40 -3.41
CA PRO A 205 16.77 13.80 -3.59
C PRO A 205 16.35 14.41 -4.93
N PHE A 206 15.83 13.57 -5.86
CA PHE A 206 15.46 14.01 -7.21
C PHE A 206 13.95 14.14 -7.35
N TRP A 207 13.52 15.15 -8.08
CA TRP A 207 12.11 15.35 -8.41
C TRP A 207 11.69 14.44 -9.56
N LEU A 208 10.76 13.52 -9.31
CA LEU A 208 10.20 12.62 -10.31
C LEU A 208 9.33 13.40 -11.32
N VAL A 209 9.62 13.24 -12.61
CA VAL A 209 8.87 13.86 -13.71
C VAL A 209 7.92 12.82 -14.31
N ALA A 210 6.82 12.55 -13.60
CA ALA A 210 5.80 11.60 -14.00
C ALA A 210 4.43 12.29 -14.06
N ASN A 211 4.27 13.18 -15.05
CA ASN A 211 3.06 13.97 -15.18
C ASN A 211 1.87 13.09 -15.61
N LYS A 212 0.79 13.16 -14.85
CA LYS A 212 -0.45 12.42 -15.15
C LYS A 212 -0.95 12.73 -16.55
N SER A 213 -1.37 11.69 -17.26
CA SER A 213 -1.88 11.72 -18.64
C SER A 213 -0.82 12.05 -19.71
N SER A 214 0.45 12.19 -19.38
CA SER A 214 1.53 12.27 -20.38
C SER A 214 1.97 10.88 -20.82
N SER A 215 2.59 10.82 -22.00
CA SER A 215 3.26 9.59 -22.46
C SER A 215 4.53 9.35 -21.63
N VAL A 216 4.93 8.09 -21.49
CA VAL A 216 6.23 7.75 -20.92
C VAL A 216 7.37 8.36 -21.76
N PRO A 217 8.51 8.70 -21.15
CA PRO A 217 9.65 9.24 -21.86
C PRO A 217 10.11 8.31 -22.99
N ALA A 218 10.42 8.85 -24.18
CA ALA A 218 10.76 8.06 -25.36
C ALA A 218 12.06 7.25 -25.20
N ASP A 219 12.98 7.71 -24.36
CA ASP A 219 14.24 7.04 -24.04
C ASP A 219 14.14 6.05 -22.87
N SER A 220 12.96 5.96 -22.20
CA SER A 220 12.69 4.95 -21.17
C SER A 220 12.68 3.54 -21.76
N GLN A 221 12.97 2.55 -20.91
CA GLN A 221 12.81 1.13 -21.28
C GLN A 221 11.33 0.82 -21.58
N LEU A 222 10.42 1.31 -20.73
CA LEU A 222 8.98 1.08 -20.88
C LEU A 222 8.45 1.53 -22.25
N ALA A 223 9.02 2.58 -22.87
CA ALA A 223 8.65 3.00 -24.20
C ALA A 223 9.00 1.96 -25.29
N LYS A 224 10.02 1.15 -25.06
CA LYS A 224 10.63 0.22 -26.04
C LYS A 224 10.14 -1.21 -25.92
N ILE A 225 9.67 -1.65 -24.75
CA ILE A 225 9.22 -3.04 -24.52
C ILE A 225 7.88 -3.31 -25.20
N ASN A 226 7.66 -4.56 -25.58
CA ASN A 226 6.37 -5.00 -26.09
C ASN A 226 5.43 -5.38 -24.93
N LEU A 227 4.41 -4.56 -24.65
CA LEU A 227 3.45 -4.78 -23.57
C LEU A 227 2.63 -6.06 -23.72
N ASN A 228 2.54 -6.63 -24.93
CA ASN A 228 1.82 -7.88 -25.20
C ASN A 228 2.74 -9.11 -25.18
N SER A 229 4.00 -8.94 -24.81
CA SER A 229 4.94 -10.06 -24.68
C SER A 229 4.54 -11.00 -23.54
N SER A 230 4.92 -12.28 -23.65
CA SER A 230 4.86 -13.24 -22.54
C SER A 230 5.87 -12.90 -21.43
N GLU A 231 6.95 -12.20 -21.75
CA GLU A 231 7.90 -11.68 -20.79
C GLU A 231 7.26 -10.55 -19.99
N LYS A 232 7.21 -10.73 -18.65
CA LYS A 232 6.56 -9.78 -17.75
C LYS A 232 7.52 -8.86 -17.02
N PHE A 233 8.78 -9.24 -16.89
CA PHE A 233 9.81 -8.49 -16.19
C PHE A 233 10.86 -7.97 -17.15
N HIS A 234 11.13 -6.69 -17.07
CA HIS A 234 12.14 -6.01 -17.89
C HIS A 234 13.00 -5.13 -17.00
N SER A 235 14.31 -5.11 -17.24
CA SER A 235 15.26 -4.31 -16.49
C SER A 235 16.30 -3.71 -17.43
N ASN A 236 16.58 -2.42 -17.31
CA ASN A 236 17.63 -1.74 -18.06
C ASN A 236 18.08 -0.47 -17.35
N GLU A 237 19.32 -0.06 -17.61
CA GLU A 237 19.79 1.25 -17.22
C GLU A 237 19.33 2.32 -18.21
N VAL A 238 18.83 3.43 -17.68
CA VAL A 238 18.47 4.62 -18.44
C VAL A 238 19.10 5.85 -17.80
N ARG A 239 19.14 6.98 -18.50
CA ARG A 239 19.65 8.21 -17.91
C ARG A 239 18.77 8.68 -16.76
N LEU A 240 19.38 9.24 -15.73
CA LEU A 240 18.65 9.87 -14.62
C LEU A 240 17.63 10.90 -15.13
N SER A 241 18.01 11.70 -16.14
CA SER A 241 17.17 12.72 -16.76
C SER A 241 15.95 12.18 -17.52
N THR A 242 15.87 10.87 -17.77
CA THR A 242 14.69 10.23 -18.37
C THR A 242 13.47 10.37 -17.47
N TRP A 243 13.65 10.19 -16.17
CA TRP A 243 12.55 10.18 -15.22
C TRP A 243 12.61 11.26 -14.14
N PHE A 244 13.78 11.92 -13.98
CA PHE A 244 13.97 12.90 -12.91
C PHE A 244 14.44 14.25 -13.46
N SER A 245 14.03 15.32 -12.79
CA SER A 245 14.54 16.67 -13.07
C SER A 245 15.96 16.80 -12.53
N VAL A 246 16.92 17.03 -13.42
CA VAL A 246 18.34 17.16 -13.11
C VAL A 246 18.74 18.63 -13.19
N LYS A 247 19.00 19.26 -12.02
CA LYS A 247 19.43 20.68 -11.93
C LYS A 247 20.92 20.83 -11.65
N GLN A 248 21.57 19.79 -11.09
CA GLN A 248 22.99 19.84 -10.72
C GLN A 248 23.86 19.26 -11.84
N GLU A 249 24.90 19.99 -12.21
CA GLU A 249 25.88 19.55 -13.24
C GLU A 249 26.54 18.22 -12.88
N SER A 250 26.81 17.95 -11.59
CA SER A 250 27.38 16.69 -11.10
C SER A 250 26.49 15.47 -11.32
N CYS A 251 25.23 15.67 -11.66
CA CYS A 251 24.27 14.59 -11.95
C CYS A 251 24.05 14.37 -13.45
N ILE A 252 24.66 15.19 -14.31
CA ILE A 252 24.59 15.02 -15.78
C ILE A 252 25.32 13.72 -16.15
N GLY A 253 24.64 12.86 -16.89
CA GLY A 253 25.19 11.56 -17.34
C GLY A 253 25.04 10.41 -16.34
N LYS A 254 24.52 10.65 -15.12
CA LYS A 254 24.17 9.56 -14.19
C LYS A 254 23.04 8.70 -14.75
N THR A 255 23.06 7.42 -14.39
CA THR A 255 22.04 6.43 -14.77
C THR A 255 21.23 6.00 -13.56
N ILE A 256 20.07 5.46 -13.84
CA ILE A 256 19.17 4.79 -12.92
C ILE A 256 18.84 3.40 -13.47
N LEU A 257 18.52 2.48 -12.60
CA LEU A 257 17.92 1.23 -13.01
C LEU A 257 16.42 1.41 -13.14
N GLU A 258 15.88 1.09 -14.32
CA GLU A 258 14.46 1.06 -14.63
C GLU A 258 14.02 -0.39 -14.73
N GLU A 259 13.20 -0.84 -13.79
CA GLU A 259 12.64 -2.19 -13.75
C GLU A 259 11.13 -2.12 -13.93
N THR A 260 10.62 -2.81 -14.92
CA THR A 260 9.18 -2.77 -15.25
C THR A 260 8.58 -4.15 -15.14
N PHE A 261 7.47 -4.24 -14.41
CA PHE A 261 6.57 -5.38 -14.42
C PHE A 261 5.34 -5.06 -15.28
N VAL A 262 5.20 -5.80 -16.39
CA VAL A 262 4.06 -5.68 -17.30
C VAL A 262 2.92 -6.53 -16.77
N GLN A 263 1.81 -5.89 -16.48
CA GLN A 263 0.58 -6.52 -16.04
C GLN A 263 -0.32 -6.84 -17.25
N GLU A 264 -1.46 -7.45 -16.98
CA GLU A 264 -2.46 -7.69 -18.02
C GLU A 264 -3.16 -6.40 -18.44
N ASN A 265 -3.79 -6.44 -19.63
CA ASN A 265 -4.63 -5.34 -20.14
C ASN A 265 -3.91 -3.99 -20.32
N GLY A 266 -2.59 -3.99 -20.57
CA GLY A 266 -1.83 -2.77 -20.86
C GLY A 266 -1.35 -1.99 -19.63
N TYR A 267 -1.59 -2.47 -18.42
CA TYR A 267 -1.01 -1.88 -17.21
C TYR A 267 0.45 -2.25 -17.04
N ALA A 268 1.25 -1.33 -16.54
CA ALA A 268 2.61 -1.60 -16.11
C ALA A 268 2.96 -0.81 -14.84
N THR A 269 3.78 -1.44 -14.00
CA THR A 269 4.39 -0.81 -12.82
C THR A 269 5.90 -0.77 -13.02
N THR A 270 6.48 0.42 -12.95
CA THR A 270 7.92 0.65 -13.14
C THR A 270 8.54 1.13 -11.84
N LEU A 271 9.51 0.38 -11.34
CA LEU A 271 10.37 0.76 -10.22
C LEU A 271 11.61 1.46 -10.78
N LEU A 272 11.92 2.62 -10.26
CA LEU A 272 13.09 3.42 -10.59
C LEU A 272 14.03 3.43 -9.38
N LYS A 273 15.26 2.98 -9.58
CA LYS A 273 16.30 2.97 -8.55
C LYS A 273 17.44 3.88 -8.95
N VAL A 274 17.71 4.87 -8.13
CA VAL A 274 18.88 5.75 -8.33
C VAL A 274 20.12 4.97 -7.92
N MET A 275 21.04 4.77 -8.89
CA MET A 275 22.30 4.06 -8.68
C MET A 275 23.34 5.05 -8.15
N ASP A 276 24.08 4.62 -7.11
CA ASP A 276 25.24 5.32 -6.54
C ASP A 276 25.17 6.86 -6.42
N LEU A 277 24.48 7.33 -5.41
CA LEU A 277 24.86 8.60 -4.78
C LEU A 277 25.99 8.29 -3.76
N LYS A 278 27.20 7.90 -4.23
CA LYS A 278 28.36 7.91 -3.35
C LYS A 278 28.46 9.33 -2.76
N ASN A 279 28.41 9.41 -1.43
CA ASN A 279 28.62 10.62 -0.66
C ASN A 279 29.80 11.39 -1.26
N THR A 280 29.54 12.50 -1.92
CA THR A 280 30.50 13.54 -2.24
C THR A 280 30.41 14.60 -1.19
#